data_daf328d5ba505068cc6291459780439e
#
_entry.id   daf328d5ba505068cc6291459780439e
#
_cell.length_a   1.000
_cell.length_b   1.000
_cell.length_c   1.000
_cell.angle_alpha   90.00
_cell.angle_beta   90.00
_cell.angle_gamma   90.00
#
_symmetry.space_group_name_H-M   'P 1'
#
loop_
_entity.id
_entity.type
_entity.pdbx_description
1 polymer ?
#
loop_
_entity_poly.entity_id
_entity_poly.type
_entity_poly.pdbx_seq_one_letter_code
_entity_poly.pdbx_strand_id
1 'polypeptide(L)'
;MMESLPISFTLAQFRAVTPLDETNIWSFVLDRNSDRISVKRRGPALENLQKIFIATFRLANTVGFRAMTLRDLCQETGISMGGLYGYIQTKDQLAAMIEDAVRQLSEQIQTWFVHVKSPVDQIECLLRAFIYLSEIQQPWLYFVFLESRTLEQEQRNVAKESELRFHSYIATLIEATGKFSADAAFLLAAHCMAFAQDWYVKRWKYHAAKIGVDQFADSAVRLIRSHLD
;
A
#
# COMPACT_ATOMS: atom_id res chain seq x y z
N MET A 1 11.41 13.85 9.88
CA MET A 1 10.76 14.24 8.60
C MET A 1 9.24 14.24 8.70
N MET A 2 8.58 13.17 9.14
CA MET A 2 7.10 13.19 9.32
C MET A 2 6.63 14.17 10.39
N GLU A 3 7.44 14.43 11.42
CA GLU A 3 7.15 15.37 12.50
C GLU A 3 6.98 16.84 12.04
N SER A 4 7.43 17.17 10.83
CA SER A 4 7.27 18.53 10.26
C SER A 4 5.96 18.70 9.49
N LEU A 5 5.15 17.65 9.29
CA LEU A 5 3.87 17.76 8.62
C LEU A 5 2.81 18.43 9.53
N PRO A 6 2.01 19.36 9.02
CA PRO A 6 0.81 19.81 9.72
C PRO A 6 -0.21 18.67 9.79
N ILE A 7 -1.19 18.74 10.72
CA ILE A 7 -2.21 17.69 10.86
C ILE A 7 -2.96 17.50 9.54
N SER A 8 -3.42 18.58 8.91
CA SER A 8 -4.17 18.53 7.65
C SER A 8 -3.25 18.72 6.43
N PHE A 9 -2.20 17.88 6.33
CA PHE A 9 -1.25 17.96 5.20
C PHE A 9 -1.88 17.51 3.88
N THR A 10 -1.31 18.01 2.76
CA THR A 10 -1.70 17.66 1.38
C THR A 10 -0.81 16.55 0.81
N LEU A 11 -1.22 15.96 -0.34
CA LEU A 11 -0.39 15.01 -1.08
C LEU A 11 0.99 15.60 -1.41
N ALA A 12 1.07 16.87 -1.83
CA ALA A 12 2.34 17.50 -2.18
C ALA A 12 3.29 17.58 -0.98
N GLN A 13 2.77 17.95 0.21
CA GLN A 13 3.56 17.97 1.45
C GLN A 13 3.98 16.55 1.87
N PHE A 14 3.08 15.58 1.73
CA PHE A 14 3.38 14.19 2.05
C PHE A 14 4.47 13.61 1.13
N ARG A 15 4.40 13.85 -0.19
CA ARG A 15 5.43 13.43 -1.16
C ARG A 15 6.82 13.97 -0.84
N ALA A 16 6.90 15.19 -0.30
CA ALA A 16 8.17 15.82 0.04
C ALA A 16 8.91 15.15 1.21
N VAL A 17 8.21 14.38 2.05
CA VAL A 17 8.76 13.77 3.28
C VAL A 17 8.59 12.26 3.37
N THR A 18 7.75 11.65 2.51
CA THR A 18 7.55 10.20 2.53
C THR A 18 8.86 9.46 2.25
N PRO A 19 9.20 8.44 3.04
CA PRO A 19 10.43 7.67 2.83
C PRO A 19 10.37 6.76 1.61
N LEU A 20 9.16 6.48 1.09
CA LEU A 20 8.95 5.58 -0.04
C LEU A 20 8.05 6.24 -1.09
N ASP A 21 8.65 6.52 -2.23
CA ASP A 21 8.01 7.07 -3.42
C ASP A 21 8.12 6.10 -4.62
N GLU A 22 7.68 6.56 -5.78
CA GLU A 22 7.69 5.78 -7.02
C GLU A 22 9.11 5.43 -7.52
N THR A 23 10.15 6.09 -6.99
CA THR A 23 11.54 5.90 -7.43
C THR A 23 12.34 4.98 -6.50
N ASN A 24 12.15 5.10 -5.19
CA ASN A 24 12.95 4.36 -4.21
C ASN A 24 12.32 3.03 -3.78
N ILE A 25 11.03 2.79 -4.09
CA ILE A 25 10.36 1.51 -3.82
C ILE A 25 11.11 0.31 -4.41
N TRP A 26 11.74 0.50 -5.57
CA TRP A 26 12.50 -0.55 -6.26
C TRP A 26 13.75 -0.97 -5.50
N SER A 27 14.47 0.01 -4.91
CA SER A 27 15.60 -0.26 -4.03
C SER A 27 15.17 -1.01 -2.78
N PHE A 28 14.06 -0.60 -2.19
CA PHE A 28 13.48 -1.24 -1.03
C PHE A 28 13.12 -2.72 -1.31
N VAL A 29 12.45 -3.00 -2.43
CA VAL A 29 12.11 -4.38 -2.82
C VAL A 29 13.36 -5.21 -3.14
N LEU A 30 14.34 -4.63 -3.84
CA LEU A 30 15.58 -5.32 -4.17
C LEU A 30 16.36 -5.71 -2.90
N ASP A 31 16.49 -4.80 -1.95
CA ASP A 31 17.26 -5.02 -0.73
C ASP A 31 16.62 -6.10 0.16
N ARG A 32 15.29 -6.13 0.22
CA ARG A 32 14.55 -7.15 0.96
C ARG A 32 14.57 -8.54 0.34
N ASN A 33 14.86 -8.63 -0.96
CA ASN A 33 14.92 -9.90 -1.68
C ASN A 33 16.33 -10.23 -2.19
N SER A 34 17.35 -9.62 -1.58
CA SER A 34 18.75 -9.77 -1.99
C SER A 34 19.31 -11.19 -1.86
N ASP A 35 18.72 -11.99 -0.99
CA ASP A 35 19.01 -13.43 -0.80
C ASP A 35 18.47 -14.31 -1.94
N ARG A 36 17.42 -13.86 -2.63
CA ARG A 36 16.71 -14.58 -3.69
C ARG A 36 17.08 -14.11 -5.08
N ILE A 37 17.38 -12.81 -5.21
CA ILE A 37 17.77 -12.20 -6.49
C ILE A 37 19.26 -12.45 -6.73
N SER A 38 19.57 -13.27 -7.76
CA SER A 38 20.95 -13.66 -8.06
C SER A 38 21.75 -12.60 -8.84
N VAL A 39 21.12 -11.52 -9.29
CA VAL A 39 21.74 -10.48 -10.11
C VAL A 39 22.59 -9.54 -9.24
N LYS A 40 23.92 -9.57 -9.43
CA LYS A 40 24.88 -8.86 -8.57
C LYS A 40 25.02 -7.36 -8.87
N ARG A 41 24.79 -6.93 -10.10
CA ARG A 41 24.94 -5.52 -10.49
C ARG A 41 23.68 -4.74 -10.17
N ARG A 42 23.74 -3.87 -9.14
CA ARG A 42 22.59 -3.15 -8.59
C ARG A 42 21.81 -2.33 -9.63
N GLY A 43 22.47 -1.58 -10.51
CA GLY A 43 21.80 -0.77 -11.53
C GLY A 43 20.90 -1.62 -12.46
N PRO A 44 21.47 -2.57 -13.21
CA PRO A 44 20.65 -3.48 -14.04
C PRO A 44 19.64 -4.30 -13.25
N ALA A 45 19.94 -4.63 -11.97
CA ALA A 45 19.00 -5.34 -11.12
C ALA A 45 17.74 -4.49 -10.84
N LEU A 46 17.90 -3.21 -10.51
CA LEU A 46 16.80 -2.28 -10.27
C LEU A 46 15.97 -2.03 -11.53
N GLU A 47 16.63 -1.78 -12.68
CA GLU A 47 15.94 -1.54 -13.96
C GLU A 47 15.07 -2.73 -14.38
N ASN A 48 15.61 -3.93 -14.28
CA ASN A 48 14.86 -5.13 -14.66
C ASN A 48 13.78 -5.46 -13.65
N LEU A 49 14.03 -5.28 -12.34
CA LEU A 49 13.01 -5.45 -11.31
C LEU A 49 11.83 -4.53 -11.58
N GLN A 50 12.08 -3.26 -11.86
CA GLN A 50 11.06 -2.29 -12.22
C GLN A 50 10.26 -2.74 -13.45
N LYS A 51 10.93 -3.18 -14.52
CA LYS A 51 10.26 -3.70 -15.73
C LYS A 51 9.36 -4.90 -15.42
N ILE A 52 9.85 -5.85 -14.61
CA ILE A 52 9.10 -7.05 -14.23
C ILE A 52 7.83 -6.67 -13.47
N PHE A 53 7.92 -5.78 -12.48
CA PHE A 53 6.76 -5.39 -11.69
C PHE A 53 5.74 -4.56 -12.48
N ILE A 54 6.19 -3.60 -13.29
CA ILE A 54 5.30 -2.81 -14.17
C ILE A 54 4.57 -3.73 -15.15
N ALA A 55 5.29 -4.68 -15.77
CA ALA A 55 4.68 -5.67 -16.65
C ALA A 55 3.68 -6.56 -15.90
N THR A 56 4.00 -6.94 -14.67
CA THR A 56 3.09 -7.73 -13.81
C THR A 56 1.80 -7.00 -13.54
N PHE A 57 1.85 -5.74 -13.11
CA PHE A 57 0.65 -4.94 -12.85
C PHE A 57 -0.19 -4.75 -14.12
N ARG A 58 0.46 -4.52 -15.27
CA ARG A 58 -0.23 -4.38 -16.54
C ARG A 58 -0.93 -5.67 -16.96
N LEU A 59 -0.20 -6.79 -16.94
CA LEU A 59 -0.75 -8.10 -17.30
C LEU A 59 -1.86 -8.55 -16.34
N ALA A 60 -1.68 -8.34 -15.03
CA ALA A 60 -2.71 -8.64 -14.05
C ALA A 60 -4.02 -7.88 -14.34
N ASN A 61 -3.93 -6.62 -14.76
CA ASN A 61 -5.09 -5.79 -15.10
C ASN A 61 -5.72 -6.13 -16.46
N THR A 62 -5.00 -6.76 -17.38
CA THR A 62 -5.51 -7.05 -18.74
C THR A 62 -5.98 -8.48 -18.90
N VAL A 63 -5.15 -9.45 -18.53
CA VAL A 63 -5.45 -10.88 -18.68
C VAL A 63 -5.75 -11.58 -17.36
N GLY A 64 -5.49 -10.91 -16.22
CA GLY A 64 -5.60 -11.46 -14.88
C GLY A 64 -4.32 -12.16 -14.43
N PHE A 65 -3.94 -12.00 -13.16
CA PHE A 65 -2.70 -12.58 -12.62
C PHE A 65 -2.69 -14.12 -12.72
N ARG A 66 -3.84 -14.73 -12.54
CA ARG A 66 -3.97 -16.20 -12.61
C ARG A 66 -3.65 -16.74 -14.00
N ALA A 67 -4.10 -16.08 -15.06
CA ALA A 67 -3.88 -16.47 -16.45
C ALA A 67 -2.47 -16.09 -16.95
N MET A 68 -1.87 -15.04 -16.40
CA MET A 68 -0.52 -14.59 -16.73
C MET A 68 0.52 -15.70 -16.53
N THR A 69 1.46 -15.81 -17.44
CA THR A 69 2.59 -16.76 -17.38
C THR A 69 3.95 -16.02 -17.29
N LEU A 70 5.01 -16.72 -16.90
CA LEU A 70 6.37 -16.19 -16.96
C LEU A 70 6.81 -15.88 -18.41
N ARG A 71 6.24 -16.57 -19.40
CA ARG A 71 6.51 -16.28 -20.82
C ARG A 71 5.92 -14.93 -21.23
N ASP A 72 4.73 -14.61 -20.75
CA ASP A 72 4.11 -13.31 -21.00
C ASP A 72 4.95 -12.19 -20.41
N LEU A 73 5.51 -12.38 -19.19
CA LEU A 73 6.44 -11.45 -18.60
C LEU A 73 7.72 -11.28 -19.43
N CYS A 74 8.29 -12.36 -19.93
CA CYS A 74 9.46 -12.30 -20.83
C CYS A 74 9.14 -11.50 -22.11
N GLN A 75 8.00 -11.76 -22.71
CA GLN A 75 7.55 -11.04 -23.92
C GLN A 75 7.33 -9.56 -23.66
N GLU A 76 6.66 -9.21 -22.56
CA GLU A 76 6.34 -7.83 -22.21
C GLU A 76 7.58 -7.02 -21.81
N THR A 77 8.53 -7.65 -21.10
CA THR A 77 9.74 -6.97 -20.58
C THR A 77 10.93 -6.99 -21.53
N GLY A 78 10.94 -7.90 -22.50
CA GLY A 78 12.10 -8.20 -23.33
C GLY A 78 13.21 -8.96 -22.58
N ILE A 79 12.97 -9.41 -21.34
CA ILE A 79 13.93 -10.18 -20.55
C ILE A 79 13.83 -11.66 -20.96
N SER A 80 14.97 -12.31 -21.22
CA SER A 80 14.98 -13.75 -21.50
C SER A 80 14.51 -14.56 -20.29
N MET A 81 14.01 -15.77 -20.50
CA MET A 81 13.58 -16.66 -19.42
C MET A 81 14.69 -16.91 -18.39
N GLY A 82 15.93 -17.12 -18.86
CA GLY A 82 17.09 -17.26 -17.97
C GLY A 82 17.40 -15.98 -17.16
N GLY A 83 17.21 -14.82 -17.78
CA GLY A 83 17.33 -13.54 -17.11
C GLY A 83 16.23 -13.33 -16.05
N LEU A 84 14.98 -13.71 -16.37
CA LEU A 84 13.85 -13.62 -15.45
C LEU A 84 14.05 -14.51 -14.21
N TYR A 85 14.59 -15.72 -14.38
CA TYR A 85 14.92 -16.61 -13.27
C TYR A 85 15.99 -16.08 -12.32
N GLY A 86 16.73 -15.07 -12.72
CA GLY A 86 17.61 -14.32 -11.82
C GLY A 86 16.86 -13.45 -10.79
N TYR A 87 15.56 -13.24 -10.95
CA TYR A 87 14.70 -12.43 -10.09
C TYR A 87 13.62 -13.23 -9.39
N ILE A 88 12.94 -14.10 -10.14
CA ILE A 88 11.79 -14.88 -9.65
C ILE A 88 11.82 -16.28 -10.25
N GLN A 89 11.41 -17.28 -9.48
CA GLN A 89 11.26 -18.67 -9.94
C GLN A 89 9.80 -18.99 -10.32
N THR A 90 8.85 -18.35 -9.64
CA THR A 90 7.41 -18.53 -9.84
C THR A 90 6.69 -17.20 -9.81
N LYS A 91 5.49 -17.14 -10.37
CA LYS A 91 4.65 -15.95 -10.23
C LYS A 91 4.10 -15.78 -8.80
N ASP A 92 3.96 -16.88 -8.03
CA ASP A 92 3.54 -16.80 -6.63
C ASP A 92 4.62 -16.12 -5.77
N GLN A 93 5.90 -16.38 -6.07
CA GLN A 93 7.00 -15.63 -5.46
C GLN A 93 6.92 -14.14 -5.77
N LEU A 94 6.58 -13.78 -7.00
CA LEU A 94 6.39 -12.37 -7.38
C LEU A 94 5.22 -11.72 -6.62
N ALA A 95 4.09 -12.43 -6.48
CA ALA A 95 2.96 -11.95 -5.68
C ALA A 95 3.33 -11.78 -4.19
N ALA A 96 4.13 -12.70 -3.65
CA ALA A 96 4.65 -12.61 -2.29
C ALA A 96 5.56 -11.39 -2.09
N MET A 97 6.40 -11.06 -3.08
CA MET A 97 7.25 -9.86 -3.02
C MET A 97 6.43 -8.57 -3.04
N ILE A 98 5.35 -8.54 -3.83
CA ILE A 98 4.43 -7.39 -3.88
C ILE A 98 3.70 -7.24 -2.54
N GLU A 99 3.16 -8.33 -2.01
CA GLU A 99 2.47 -8.34 -0.70
C GLU A 99 3.41 -7.89 0.42
N ASP A 100 4.62 -8.43 0.50
CA ASP A 100 5.60 -8.04 1.51
C ASP A 100 5.92 -6.53 1.46
N ALA A 101 6.08 -5.97 0.26
CA ALA A 101 6.31 -4.54 0.11
C ALA A 101 5.14 -3.70 0.63
N VAL A 102 3.90 -4.04 0.25
CA VAL A 102 2.69 -3.33 0.70
C VAL A 102 2.50 -3.46 2.21
N ARG A 103 2.72 -4.65 2.76
CA ARG A 103 2.62 -4.91 4.19
C ARG A 103 3.61 -4.07 4.99
N GLN A 104 4.87 -4.02 4.56
CA GLN A 104 5.90 -3.22 5.23
C GLN A 104 5.58 -1.72 5.19
N LEU A 105 5.04 -1.23 4.07
CA LEU A 105 4.57 0.15 3.97
C LEU A 105 3.45 0.44 4.99
N SER A 106 2.46 -0.43 5.08
CA SER A 106 1.33 -0.30 6.01
C SER A 106 1.78 -0.33 7.49
N GLU A 107 2.75 -1.18 7.82
CA GLU A 107 3.33 -1.25 9.16
C GLU A 107 4.11 0.02 9.52
N GLN A 108 4.83 0.61 8.58
CA GLN A 108 5.57 1.85 8.81
C GLN A 108 4.67 3.05 9.09
N ILE A 109 3.53 3.17 8.41
CA ILE A 109 2.58 4.29 8.62
C ILE A 109 2.22 4.44 10.10
N GLN A 110 2.04 3.35 10.83
CA GLN A 110 1.68 3.37 12.25
C GLN A 110 2.72 4.10 13.11
N THR A 111 3.98 4.08 12.72
CA THR A 111 5.09 4.69 13.47
C THR A 111 5.27 6.18 13.17
N TRP A 112 4.73 6.68 12.07
CA TRP A 112 5.03 8.04 11.58
C TRP A 112 4.43 9.16 12.43
N PHE A 113 3.32 8.88 13.11
CA PHE A 113 2.53 9.91 13.82
C PHE A 113 2.39 9.65 15.32
N VAL A 114 3.26 8.82 15.90
CA VAL A 114 3.26 8.54 17.35
C VAL A 114 3.56 9.79 18.21
N HIS A 115 4.16 10.82 17.61
CA HIS A 115 4.42 12.11 18.28
C HIS A 115 3.17 12.98 18.40
N VAL A 116 2.11 12.71 17.64
CA VAL A 116 0.84 13.45 17.69
C VAL A 116 0.06 12.99 18.93
N LYS A 117 -0.15 13.91 19.88
CA LYS A 117 -0.71 13.56 21.20
C LYS A 117 -2.23 13.39 21.19
N SER A 118 -2.95 14.13 20.35
CA SER A 118 -4.39 14.01 20.22
C SER A 118 -4.74 12.74 19.43
N PRO A 119 -5.50 11.79 19.99
CA PRO A 119 -5.93 10.60 19.26
C PRO A 119 -6.69 10.92 17.97
N VAL A 120 -7.56 11.93 18.00
CA VAL A 120 -8.33 12.36 16.83
C VAL A 120 -7.42 12.90 15.74
N ASP A 121 -6.44 13.74 16.09
CA ASP A 121 -5.47 14.27 15.12
C ASP A 121 -4.55 13.17 14.59
N GLN A 122 -4.19 12.21 15.43
CA GLN A 122 -3.38 11.05 15.00
C GLN A 122 -4.14 10.18 14.00
N ILE A 123 -5.43 9.94 14.22
CA ILE A 123 -6.30 9.23 13.26
C ILE A 123 -6.39 10.00 11.94
N GLU A 124 -6.56 11.32 11.96
CA GLU A 124 -6.53 12.15 10.74
C GLU A 124 -5.23 11.96 9.97
N CYS A 125 -4.08 12.09 10.65
CA CYS A 125 -2.77 11.91 10.02
C CYS A 125 -2.59 10.52 9.40
N LEU A 126 -3.00 9.47 10.11
CA LEU A 126 -2.92 8.08 9.62
C LEU A 126 -3.79 7.85 8.38
N LEU A 127 -5.02 8.37 8.38
CA LEU A 127 -5.92 8.24 7.24
C LEU A 127 -5.41 8.99 6.00
N ARG A 128 -4.95 10.24 6.19
CA ARG A 128 -4.34 11.01 5.10
C ARG A 128 -3.11 10.29 4.54
N ALA A 129 -2.21 9.84 5.41
CA ALA A 129 -1.01 9.12 5.00
C ALA A 129 -1.35 7.84 4.23
N PHE A 130 -2.33 7.06 4.69
CA PHE A 130 -2.76 5.85 4.01
C PHE A 130 -3.38 6.15 2.63
N ILE A 131 -4.26 7.16 2.53
CA ILE A 131 -4.87 7.59 1.27
C ILE A 131 -3.79 8.08 0.30
N TYR A 132 -2.85 8.92 0.76
CA TYR A 132 -1.79 9.46 -0.10
C TYR A 132 -0.77 8.40 -0.50
N LEU A 133 -0.41 7.48 0.39
CA LEU A 133 0.44 6.37 0.03
C LEU A 133 -0.25 5.46 -1.00
N SER A 134 -1.56 5.25 -0.85
CA SER A 134 -2.34 4.48 -1.81
C SER A 134 -2.46 5.16 -3.19
N GLU A 135 -2.37 6.50 -3.24
CA GLU A 135 -2.25 7.25 -4.50
C GLU A 135 -0.87 7.08 -5.13
N ILE A 136 0.20 7.19 -4.33
CA ILE A 136 1.59 7.05 -4.79
C ILE A 136 1.87 5.61 -5.26
N GLN A 137 1.39 4.63 -4.50
CA GLN A 137 1.65 3.21 -4.73
C GLN A 137 0.39 2.46 -5.23
N GLN A 138 -0.44 3.13 -6.02
CA GLN A 138 -1.73 2.60 -6.47
C GLN A 138 -1.63 1.22 -7.13
N PRO A 139 -0.69 0.93 -8.05
CA PRO A 139 -0.61 -0.40 -8.68
C PRO A 139 -0.35 -1.52 -7.68
N TRP A 140 0.42 -1.25 -6.63
CA TRP A 140 0.79 -2.23 -5.61
C TRP A 140 -0.39 -2.58 -4.70
N LEU A 141 -1.06 -1.56 -4.13
CA LEU A 141 -2.19 -1.77 -3.23
C LEU A 141 -3.38 -2.38 -3.98
N TYR A 142 -3.63 -1.92 -5.20
CA TYR A 142 -4.70 -2.46 -6.04
C TYR A 142 -4.46 -3.94 -6.39
N PHE A 143 -3.21 -4.29 -6.74
CA PHE A 143 -2.83 -5.68 -6.99
C PHE A 143 -3.07 -6.56 -5.76
N VAL A 144 -2.58 -6.16 -4.59
CA VAL A 144 -2.76 -6.93 -3.34
C VAL A 144 -4.25 -7.10 -3.02
N PHE A 145 -5.04 -6.04 -3.16
CA PHE A 145 -6.49 -6.09 -2.93
C PHE A 145 -7.20 -7.12 -3.83
N LEU A 146 -6.86 -7.15 -5.13
CA LEU A 146 -7.49 -8.06 -6.08
C LEU A 146 -6.97 -9.50 -5.98
N GLU A 147 -5.66 -9.64 -5.81
CA GLU A 147 -4.95 -10.91 -6.01
C GLU A 147 -4.59 -11.62 -4.70
N SER A 148 -4.89 -11.03 -3.54
CA SER A 148 -4.62 -11.65 -2.23
C SER A 148 -5.22 -13.06 -2.08
N ARG A 149 -6.32 -13.34 -2.78
CA ARG A 149 -6.96 -14.65 -2.81
C ARG A 149 -6.15 -15.73 -3.54
N THR A 150 -5.19 -15.32 -4.38
CA THR A 150 -4.34 -16.23 -5.14
C THR A 150 -3.06 -16.61 -4.41
N LEU A 151 -2.73 -15.91 -3.33
CA LEU A 151 -1.58 -16.20 -2.48
C LEU A 151 -1.72 -17.57 -1.79
N GLU A 152 -0.58 -18.17 -1.44
CA GLU A 152 -0.56 -19.35 -0.58
C GLU A 152 -1.18 -19.07 0.79
N GLN A 153 -1.69 -20.10 1.46
CA GLN A 153 -2.43 -19.96 2.72
C GLN A 153 -1.64 -19.21 3.79
N GLU A 154 -0.37 -19.51 3.92
CA GLU A 154 0.51 -18.86 4.91
C GLU A 154 0.63 -17.35 4.64
N GLN A 155 0.89 -16.97 3.39
CA GLN A 155 0.99 -15.57 2.97
C GLN A 155 -0.34 -14.83 3.15
N ARG A 156 -1.47 -15.47 2.84
CA ARG A 156 -2.80 -14.90 3.10
C ARG A 156 -3.02 -14.63 4.58
N ASN A 157 -2.57 -15.52 5.45
CA ASN A 157 -2.69 -15.32 6.90
C ASN A 157 -1.84 -14.14 7.36
N VAL A 158 -0.60 -14.04 6.88
CA VAL A 158 0.30 -12.90 7.18
C VAL A 158 -0.32 -11.57 6.73
N ALA A 159 -0.88 -11.51 5.52
CA ALA A 159 -1.54 -10.32 4.99
C ALA A 159 -2.76 -9.90 5.85
N LYS A 160 -3.62 -10.86 6.22
CA LYS A 160 -4.78 -10.61 7.10
C LYS A 160 -4.36 -10.13 8.49
N GLU A 161 -3.35 -10.73 9.08
CA GLU A 161 -2.83 -10.31 10.38
C GLU A 161 -2.28 -8.89 10.35
N SER A 162 -1.58 -8.51 9.28
CA SER A 162 -1.07 -7.16 9.11
C SER A 162 -2.20 -6.14 8.98
N GLU A 163 -3.22 -6.44 8.17
CA GLU A 163 -4.41 -5.60 8.04
C GLU A 163 -5.14 -5.43 9.39
N LEU A 164 -5.32 -6.53 10.12
CA LEU A 164 -5.93 -6.50 11.45
C LEU A 164 -5.11 -5.71 12.47
N ARG A 165 -3.78 -5.77 12.43
CA ARG A 165 -2.93 -4.95 13.32
C ARG A 165 -3.13 -3.46 13.06
N PHE A 166 -3.14 -3.03 11.80
CA PHE A 166 -3.38 -1.62 11.47
C PHE A 166 -4.78 -1.16 11.90
N HIS A 167 -5.78 -1.99 11.64
CA HIS A 167 -7.15 -1.78 12.06
C HIS A 167 -7.26 -1.64 13.60
N SER A 168 -6.67 -2.60 14.34
CA SER A 168 -6.68 -2.58 15.81
C SER A 168 -5.97 -1.35 16.37
N TYR A 169 -4.90 -0.89 15.70
CA TYR A 169 -4.22 0.34 16.10
C TYR A 169 -5.13 1.57 16.00
N ILE A 170 -5.87 1.71 14.90
CA ILE A 170 -6.86 2.79 14.76
C ILE A 170 -7.97 2.66 15.81
N ALA A 171 -8.47 1.43 16.07
CA ALA A 171 -9.48 1.19 17.09
C ALA A 171 -9.00 1.62 18.48
N THR A 172 -7.75 1.31 18.85
CA THR A 172 -7.15 1.76 20.12
C THR A 172 -7.14 3.30 20.24
N LEU A 173 -6.84 4.02 19.16
CA LEU A 173 -6.89 5.48 19.15
C LEU A 173 -8.32 6.01 19.30
N ILE A 174 -9.31 5.36 18.69
CA ILE A 174 -10.72 5.71 18.84
C ILE A 174 -11.18 5.48 20.27
N GLU A 175 -10.82 4.37 20.91
CA GLU A 175 -11.10 4.10 22.33
C GLU A 175 -10.46 5.15 23.23
N ALA A 176 -9.24 5.59 22.92
CA ALA A 176 -8.53 6.63 23.67
C ALA A 176 -9.23 8.00 23.68
N THR A 177 -10.21 8.24 22.78
CA THR A 177 -11.08 9.44 22.86
C THR A 177 -12.04 9.40 24.05
N GLY A 178 -12.27 8.23 24.67
CA GLY A 178 -13.16 8.03 25.80
C GLY A 178 -14.67 8.02 25.46
N LYS A 179 -15.03 8.06 24.17
CA LYS A 179 -16.43 8.16 23.71
C LYS A 179 -17.02 6.85 23.21
N PHE A 180 -16.19 5.84 22.95
CA PHE A 180 -16.59 4.59 22.28
C PHE A 180 -16.23 3.38 23.12
N SER A 181 -17.10 2.36 23.12
CA SER A 181 -16.74 1.04 23.61
C SER A 181 -15.77 0.36 22.62
N ALA A 182 -15.08 -0.70 23.06
CA ALA A 182 -14.14 -1.45 22.20
C ALA A 182 -14.82 -1.94 20.91
N ASP A 183 -16.05 -2.49 20.98
CA ASP A 183 -16.77 -2.96 19.80
C ASP A 183 -17.14 -1.81 18.85
N ALA A 184 -17.57 -0.68 19.38
CA ALA A 184 -17.91 0.50 18.58
C ALA A 184 -16.65 1.11 17.92
N ALA A 185 -15.54 1.16 18.66
CA ALA A 185 -14.26 1.62 18.14
C ALA A 185 -13.72 0.72 17.03
N PHE A 186 -13.84 -0.60 17.19
CA PHE A 186 -13.47 -1.57 16.17
C PHE A 186 -14.29 -1.39 14.88
N LEU A 187 -15.60 -1.22 14.98
CA LEU A 187 -16.48 -1.00 13.83
C LEU A 187 -16.16 0.35 13.13
N LEU A 188 -15.93 1.40 13.91
CA LEU A 188 -15.58 2.70 13.34
C LEU A 188 -14.20 2.67 12.64
N ALA A 189 -13.23 1.95 13.21
CA ALA A 189 -11.94 1.71 12.55
C ALA A 189 -12.12 0.96 11.21
N ALA A 190 -13.01 -0.04 11.16
CA ALA A 190 -13.35 -0.73 9.91
C ALA A 190 -13.92 0.22 8.85
N HIS A 191 -14.81 1.12 9.26
CA HIS A 191 -15.36 2.14 8.35
C HIS A 191 -14.28 3.10 7.86
N CYS A 192 -13.35 3.54 8.73
CA CYS A 192 -12.20 4.36 8.33
C CYS A 192 -11.38 3.70 7.23
N MET A 193 -11.07 2.42 7.41
CA MET A 193 -10.29 1.67 6.42
C MET A 193 -11.08 1.44 5.12
N ALA A 194 -12.37 1.15 5.20
CA ALA A 194 -13.23 0.99 4.02
C ALA A 194 -13.28 2.28 3.18
N PHE A 195 -13.37 3.46 3.79
CA PHE A 195 -13.29 4.74 3.08
C PHE A 195 -11.92 4.92 2.41
N ALA A 196 -10.85 4.67 3.13
CA ALA A 196 -9.51 4.81 2.56
C ALA A 196 -9.27 3.83 1.38
N GLN A 197 -9.76 2.60 1.49
CA GLN A 197 -9.68 1.60 0.43
C GLN A 197 -10.49 1.98 -0.82
N ASP A 198 -11.64 2.62 -0.66
CA ASP A 198 -12.49 3.02 -1.79
C ASP A 198 -11.76 3.94 -2.78
N TRP A 199 -10.79 4.76 -2.30
CA TRP A 199 -9.97 5.59 -3.16
C TRP A 199 -9.21 4.76 -4.21
N TYR A 200 -8.38 3.81 -3.81
CA TYR A 200 -7.53 3.09 -4.77
C TYR A 200 -8.26 1.96 -5.49
N VAL A 201 -9.32 1.41 -4.89
CA VAL A 201 -10.12 0.33 -5.50
C VAL A 201 -11.08 0.88 -6.57
N LYS A 202 -11.68 2.05 -6.31
CA LYS A 202 -12.68 2.65 -7.20
C LYS A 202 -12.25 4.03 -7.70
N ARG A 203 -10.97 4.25 -7.87
CA ARG A 203 -10.36 5.50 -8.32
C ARG A 203 -11.01 6.06 -9.59
N TRP A 204 -11.44 5.19 -10.50
CA TRP A 204 -12.08 5.57 -11.76
C TRP A 204 -13.32 6.45 -11.56
N LYS A 205 -14.12 6.24 -10.51
CA LYS A 205 -15.33 7.04 -10.26
C LYS A 205 -14.98 8.47 -9.81
N TYR A 206 -13.91 8.61 -9.03
CA TYR A 206 -13.44 9.93 -8.58
C TYR A 206 -12.82 10.71 -9.73
N HIS A 207 -12.04 10.05 -10.58
CA HIS A 207 -11.51 10.67 -11.80
C HIS A 207 -12.63 11.12 -12.75
N ALA A 208 -13.66 10.30 -12.96
CA ALA A 208 -14.83 10.66 -13.77
C ALA A 208 -15.56 11.90 -13.20
N ALA A 209 -15.60 12.03 -11.87
CA ALA A 209 -16.18 13.19 -11.18
C ALA A 209 -15.19 14.37 -11.01
N LYS A 210 -13.96 14.27 -11.52
CA LYS A 210 -12.88 15.27 -11.37
C LYS A 210 -12.55 15.60 -9.92
N ILE A 211 -12.66 14.60 -9.03
CA ILE A 211 -12.32 14.71 -7.62
C ILE A 211 -10.86 14.28 -7.46
N GLY A 212 -10.04 15.20 -6.93
CA GLY A 212 -8.64 14.93 -6.60
C GLY A 212 -8.48 14.22 -5.25
N VAL A 213 -7.31 13.63 -5.02
CA VAL A 213 -7.03 12.87 -3.79
C VAL A 213 -7.09 13.74 -2.53
N ASP A 214 -6.66 15.01 -2.59
CA ASP A 214 -6.76 15.94 -1.46
C ASP A 214 -8.24 16.20 -1.08
N GLN A 215 -9.10 16.44 -2.07
CA GLN A 215 -10.54 16.61 -1.84
C GLN A 215 -11.18 15.37 -1.22
N PHE A 216 -10.76 14.18 -1.70
CA PHE A 216 -11.22 12.91 -1.15
C PHE A 216 -10.76 12.73 0.30
N ALA A 217 -9.48 12.96 0.58
CA ALA A 217 -8.92 12.85 1.93
C ALA A 217 -9.61 13.82 2.91
N ASP A 218 -9.80 15.08 2.50
CA ASP A 218 -10.52 16.08 3.29
C ASP A 218 -11.97 15.67 3.60
N SER A 219 -12.65 15.06 2.62
CA SER A 219 -14.02 14.59 2.81
C SER A 219 -14.09 13.41 3.77
N ALA A 220 -13.20 12.42 3.60
CA ALA A 220 -13.14 11.24 4.46
C ALA A 220 -12.81 11.63 5.92
N VAL A 221 -11.81 12.50 6.10
CA VAL A 221 -11.39 12.98 7.42
C VAL A 221 -12.52 13.77 8.10
N ARG A 222 -13.17 14.70 7.41
CA ARG A 222 -14.30 15.47 7.99
C ARG A 222 -15.42 14.55 8.47
N LEU A 223 -15.78 13.52 7.68
CA LEU A 223 -16.81 12.57 8.07
C LEU A 223 -16.43 11.83 9.35
N ILE A 224 -15.18 11.38 9.46
CA ILE A 224 -14.71 10.64 10.63
C ILE A 224 -14.61 11.56 11.84
N ARG A 225 -14.02 12.77 11.70
CA ARG A 225 -13.93 13.72 12.80
C ARG A 225 -15.31 14.09 13.36
N SER A 226 -16.31 14.28 12.53
CA SER A 226 -17.67 14.59 12.98
C SER A 226 -18.29 13.52 13.88
N HIS A 227 -17.73 12.27 13.89
CA HIS A 227 -18.14 11.22 14.81
C HIS A 227 -17.23 11.15 16.05
N LEU A 228 -16.00 11.63 15.95
CA LEU A 228 -15.01 11.57 17.02
C LEU A 228 -15.05 12.80 17.94
N ASP A 229 -15.41 13.98 17.41
CA ASP A 229 -15.57 15.23 18.14
C ASP A 229 -16.94 15.28 18.86
#